data_b0d69e0427e0539f1b83a6ed101bf289
#
_entry.id   b0d69e0427e0539f1b83a6ed101bf289
#
_cell.length_a   1.000
_cell.length_b   1.000
_cell.length_c   1.000
_cell.angle_alpha   90.00
_cell.angle_beta   90.00
_cell.angle_gamma   90.00
#
_symmetry.space_group_name_H-M   'P 1'
#
loop_
_entity.id
_entity.type
_entity.pdbx_description
1 polymer ?
#
loop_
_entity_poly.entity_id
_entity_poly.type
_entity_poly.pdbx_seq_one_letter_code
_entity_poly.pdbx_strand_id
1 'polypeptide(L)'
;MRETALPLVSADTEGAVLPVLGTRALVLHRIDAAEHARRRTADAERLDGFAALECLLALPVDLPVPVDSLGSRERAVLRRLPRGAAEFDGGTVTRRAVRPLAVDLAVVRAADWRTGLERAGRFAPFCSRAVLLDRLPGPELDAAVMDASFYGIGVLLSGPDGIRSVLAPAEYRPQRHTAAAWHFAEGLYERLR
;
A
#
# COMPACT_ATOMS: atom_id res chain seq x y z
N MET A 1 30.85 -3.42 9.87
CA MET A 1 29.72 -2.54 9.58
C MET A 1 28.47 -3.42 9.59
N ARG A 2 27.62 -3.36 10.60
CA ARG A 2 26.37 -4.14 10.63
C ARG A 2 25.32 -3.32 9.92
N GLU A 3 24.97 -3.74 8.72
CA GLU A 3 23.81 -3.27 8.00
C GLU A 3 22.58 -3.55 8.90
N THR A 4 21.99 -2.50 9.46
CA THR A 4 20.78 -2.64 10.27
C THR A 4 19.63 -2.81 9.30
N ALA A 5 19.41 -4.04 8.86
CA ALA A 5 18.24 -4.39 8.08
C ALA A 5 16.99 -3.98 8.86
N LEU A 6 16.12 -3.18 8.26
CA LEU A 6 14.81 -2.90 8.82
C LEU A 6 14.04 -4.23 8.85
N PRO A 7 13.62 -4.73 10.01
CA PRO A 7 13.07 -6.10 10.16
C PRO A 7 11.77 -6.37 9.41
N LEU A 8 11.24 -5.36 8.71
CA LEU A 8 9.96 -5.43 7.97
C LEU A 8 10.15 -5.52 6.44
N VAL A 9 11.39 -5.64 5.96
CA VAL A 9 11.68 -5.61 4.52
C VAL A 9 12.14 -6.98 4.08
N SER A 10 11.39 -7.61 3.17
CA SER A 10 11.76 -8.89 2.53
C SER A 10 12.87 -8.69 1.49
N ALA A 11 13.56 -9.77 1.11
CA ALA A 11 14.60 -9.74 0.09
C ALA A 11 14.10 -9.28 -1.31
N ASP A 12 12.80 -9.49 -1.58
CA ASP A 12 12.15 -9.15 -2.85
C ASP A 12 11.53 -7.74 -2.86
N THR A 13 11.86 -6.91 -1.85
CA THR A 13 11.29 -5.57 -1.73
C THR A 13 12.08 -4.58 -2.55
N GLU A 14 11.38 -3.86 -3.43
CA GLU A 14 11.92 -2.74 -4.19
C GLU A 14 11.60 -1.40 -3.52
N GLY A 15 12.44 -0.40 -3.76
CA GLY A 15 12.27 0.93 -3.20
C GLY A 15 12.13 2.01 -4.26
N ALA A 16 11.11 2.86 -4.13
CA ALA A 16 10.92 4.02 -5.00
C ALA A 16 10.57 5.28 -4.22
N VAL A 17 11.17 6.40 -4.60
CA VAL A 17 10.85 7.71 -4.02
C VAL A 17 9.90 8.46 -4.91
N LEU A 18 8.65 8.65 -4.46
CA LEU A 18 7.60 9.28 -5.26
C LEU A 18 6.65 10.16 -4.42
N PRO A 19 5.94 11.10 -5.08
CA PRO A 19 4.89 11.85 -4.41
C PRO A 19 3.67 10.96 -4.20
N VAL A 20 3.23 10.81 -2.95
CA VAL A 20 2.07 10.00 -2.57
C VAL A 20 1.41 10.55 -1.33
N LEU A 21 0.07 10.56 -1.26
CA LEU A 21 -0.72 11.09 -0.15
C LEU A 21 -0.33 12.53 0.27
N GLY A 22 0.01 13.37 -0.73
CA GLY A 22 0.39 14.77 -0.50
C GLY A 22 1.77 14.96 0.14
N THR A 23 2.63 13.93 0.13
CA THR A 23 4.02 14.02 0.59
C THR A 23 4.95 13.23 -0.34
N ARG A 24 6.24 13.50 -0.24
CA ARG A 24 7.27 12.69 -0.90
C ARG A 24 7.74 11.61 0.07
N ALA A 25 7.63 10.34 -0.33
CA ALA A 25 8.01 9.20 0.50
C ALA A 25 8.84 8.19 -0.28
N LEU A 26 9.76 7.53 0.41
CA LEU A 26 10.33 6.28 -0.05
C LEU A 26 9.31 5.17 0.27
N VAL A 27 8.82 4.52 -0.77
CA VAL A 27 7.87 3.41 -0.67
C VAL A 27 8.61 2.11 -0.95
N LEU A 28 8.66 1.24 0.04
CA LEU A 28 9.18 -0.12 -0.08
C LEU A 28 8.02 -1.05 -0.41
N HIS A 29 8.09 -1.72 -1.55
CA HIS A 29 6.96 -2.45 -2.11
C HIS A 29 7.38 -3.75 -2.79
N ARG A 30 6.41 -4.64 -2.97
CA ARG A 30 6.54 -5.89 -3.73
C ARG A 30 5.42 -5.95 -4.77
N ILE A 31 5.78 -6.08 -6.04
CA ILE A 31 4.82 -6.30 -7.11
C ILE A 31 4.37 -7.76 -7.06
N ASP A 32 3.06 -8.01 -7.19
CA ASP A 32 2.53 -9.34 -7.40
C ASP A 32 2.86 -9.78 -8.84
N ALA A 33 3.86 -10.68 -8.97
CA ALA A 33 4.36 -11.12 -10.28
C ALA A 33 3.29 -11.87 -11.09
N ALA A 34 2.42 -12.62 -10.43
CA ALA A 34 1.34 -13.36 -11.11
C ALA A 34 0.29 -12.39 -11.66
N GLU A 35 -0.15 -11.42 -10.85
CA GLU A 35 -1.09 -10.40 -11.29
C GLU A 35 -0.48 -9.48 -12.36
N HIS A 36 0.79 -9.14 -12.23
CA HIS A 36 1.49 -8.37 -13.25
C HIS A 36 1.50 -9.10 -14.61
N ALA A 37 1.86 -10.38 -14.62
CA ALA A 37 1.85 -11.21 -15.82
C ALA A 37 0.44 -11.35 -16.40
N ARG A 38 -0.55 -11.64 -15.54
CA ARG A 38 -1.96 -11.75 -15.94
C ARG A 38 -2.46 -10.46 -16.61
N ARG A 39 -2.17 -9.29 -16.01
CA ARG A 39 -2.57 -8.00 -16.56
C ARG A 39 -1.97 -7.74 -17.94
N ARG A 40 -0.72 -8.09 -18.15
CA ARG A 40 -0.06 -7.95 -19.47
C ARG A 40 -0.70 -8.86 -20.51
N THR A 41 -0.98 -10.10 -20.15
CA THR A 41 -1.60 -11.07 -21.07
C THR A 41 -3.04 -10.69 -21.43
N ALA A 42 -3.81 -10.21 -20.45
CA ALA A 42 -5.21 -9.81 -20.64
C ALA A 42 -5.35 -8.38 -21.18
N ASP A 43 -4.26 -7.65 -21.39
CA ASP A 43 -4.26 -6.21 -21.69
C ASP A 43 -5.22 -5.46 -20.74
N ALA A 44 -5.05 -5.73 -19.44
CA ALA A 44 -5.99 -5.29 -18.42
C ALA A 44 -5.83 -3.79 -18.12
N GLU A 45 -6.95 -3.13 -18.00
CA GLU A 45 -7.03 -1.72 -17.64
C GLU A 45 -6.90 -1.53 -16.12
N ARG A 46 -6.53 -0.31 -15.74
CA ARG A 46 -6.47 0.10 -14.33
C ARG A 46 -7.86 0.12 -13.67
N LEU A 47 -7.91 -0.25 -12.40
CA LEU A 47 -9.11 -0.22 -11.57
C LEU A 47 -9.16 1.07 -10.74
N ASP A 48 -9.87 2.10 -11.23
CA ASP A 48 -9.94 3.41 -10.57
C ASP A 48 -11.19 3.64 -9.71
N GLY A 49 -12.27 2.92 -9.98
CA GLY A 49 -13.55 3.17 -9.34
C GLY A 49 -13.71 2.47 -8.00
N PHE A 50 -13.97 3.20 -6.90
CA PHE A 50 -14.25 2.61 -5.59
C PHE A 50 -15.40 1.58 -5.63
N ALA A 51 -16.48 1.89 -6.33
CA ALA A 51 -17.61 0.96 -6.48
C ALA A 51 -17.22 -0.34 -7.19
N ALA A 52 -16.32 -0.26 -8.20
CA ALA A 52 -15.78 -1.44 -8.88
C ALA A 52 -14.92 -2.29 -7.92
N LEU A 53 -14.05 -1.65 -7.15
CA LEU A 53 -13.19 -2.32 -6.17
C LEU A 53 -14.00 -2.97 -5.04
N GLU A 54 -15.04 -2.29 -4.51
CA GLU A 54 -15.96 -2.85 -3.52
C GLU A 54 -16.71 -4.07 -4.07
N CYS A 55 -17.23 -3.97 -5.28
CA CYS A 55 -17.93 -5.06 -5.94
C CYS A 55 -16.99 -6.27 -6.17
N LEU A 56 -15.76 -6.03 -6.65
CA LEU A 56 -14.77 -7.08 -6.81
C LEU A 56 -14.35 -7.70 -5.48
N LEU A 57 -14.22 -6.93 -4.40
CA LEU A 57 -13.89 -7.45 -3.07
C LEU A 57 -14.98 -8.37 -2.49
N ALA A 58 -16.23 -8.17 -2.88
CA ALA A 58 -17.34 -9.03 -2.49
C ALA A 58 -17.38 -10.37 -3.27
N LEU A 59 -16.69 -10.46 -4.40
CA LEU A 59 -16.61 -11.69 -5.20
C LEU A 59 -15.38 -12.51 -4.79
N PRO A 60 -15.51 -13.85 -4.69
CA PRO A 60 -14.34 -14.72 -4.53
C PRO A 60 -13.44 -14.66 -5.76
N VAL A 61 -12.13 -14.80 -5.55
CA VAL A 61 -11.15 -14.85 -6.66
C VAL A 61 -11.26 -16.20 -7.36
N ASP A 62 -11.28 -16.19 -8.70
CA ASP A 62 -11.27 -17.35 -9.59
C ASP A 62 -12.43 -18.34 -9.40
N LEU A 63 -13.47 -17.95 -8.69
CA LEU A 63 -14.69 -18.76 -8.55
C LEU A 63 -15.86 -18.08 -9.26
N PRO A 64 -16.63 -18.85 -10.08
CA PRO A 64 -17.79 -18.30 -10.77
C PRO A 64 -18.94 -18.05 -9.79
N VAL A 65 -19.58 -16.88 -9.90
CA VAL A 65 -20.73 -16.46 -9.12
C VAL A 65 -21.89 -16.19 -10.09
N PRO A 66 -23.09 -16.74 -9.87
CA PRO A 66 -24.24 -16.46 -10.71
C PRO A 66 -24.60 -14.96 -10.67
N VAL A 67 -24.69 -14.32 -11.83
CA VAL A 67 -25.01 -12.88 -11.92
C VAL A 67 -26.37 -12.57 -11.33
N ASP A 68 -27.32 -13.48 -11.43
CA ASP A 68 -28.67 -13.33 -10.89
C ASP A 68 -28.74 -13.36 -9.36
N SER A 69 -27.72 -13.91 -8.69
CA SER A 69 -27.60 -13.87 -7.23
C SER A 69 -27.16 -12.49 -6.70
N LEU A 70 -26.68 -11.62 -7.57
CA LEU A 70 -26.19 -10.28 -7.21
C LEU A 70 -27.30 -9.24 -7.26
N GLY A 71 -27.18 -8.21 -6.42
CA GLY A 71 -28.08 -7.07 -6.41
C GLY A 71 -28.03 -6.24 -7.71
N SER A 72 -29.08 -5.47 -7.98
CA SER A 72 -29.18 -4.66 -9.20
C SER A 72 -28.05 -3.62 -9.31
N ARG A 73 -27.61 -3.05 -8.18
CA ARG A 73 -26.48 -2.11 -8.12
C ARG A 73 -25.17 -2.78 -8.48
N GLU A 74 -24.90 -3.96 -7.93
CA GLU A 74 -23.71 -4.76 -8.22
C GLU A 74 -23.66 -5.14 -9.70
N ARG A 75 -24.77 -5.65 -10.25
CA ARG A 75 -24.87 -5.96 -11.69
C ARG A 75 -24.61 -4.74 -12.57
N ALA A 76 -25.05 -3.55 -12.16
CA ALA A 76 -24.78 -2.32 -12.92
C ALA A 76 -23.31 -1.93 -12.90
N VAL A 77 -22.62 -2.13 -11.78
CA VAL A 77 -21.16 -1.92 -11.63
C VAL A 77 -20.38 -2.94 -12.45
N LEU A 78 -20.74 -4.23 -12.37
CA LEU A 78 -20.07 -5.31 -13.08
C LEU A 78 -20.07 -5.11 -14.60
N ARG A 79 -21.16 -4.59 -15.18
CA ARG A 79 -21.25 -4.28 -16.63
C ARG A 79 -20.30 -3.17 -17.08
N ARG A 80 -19.75 -2.40 -16.15
CA ARG A 80 -18.83 -1.27 -16.41
C ARG A 80 -17.42 -1.53 -15.92
N LEU A 81 -17.13 -2.79 -15.50
CA LEU A 81 -15.78 -3.12 -15.09
C LEU A 81 -14.78 -2.93 -16.23
N PRO A 82 -13.60 -2.41 -15.94
CA PRO A 82 -12.51 -2.35 -16.89
C PRO A 82 -12.12 -3.74 -17.39
N ARG A 83 -11.58 -3.78 -18.62
CA ARG A 83 -11.10 -5.02 -19.23
C ARG A 83 -10.10 -5.75 -18.33
N GLY A 84 -10.23 -7.06 -18.25
CA GLY A 84 -9.37 -7.93 -17.46
C GLY A 84 -9.66 -7.94 -15.96
N ALA A 85 -10.68 -7.22 -15.47
CA ALA A 85 -11.07 -7.24 -14.06
C ALA A 85 -11.85 -8.51 -13.68
N ALA A 86 -12.76 -8.93 -14.55
CA ALA A 86 -13.56 -10.13 -14.40
C ALA A 86 -13.89 -10.73 -15.77
N GLU A 87 -14.26 -12.00 -15.77
CA GLU A 87 -14.77 -12.72 -16.94
C GLU A 87 -16.24 -13.02 -16.75
N PHE A 88 -16.98 -12.99 -17.87
CA PHE A 88 -18.42 -13.31 -17.89
C PHE A 88 -18.64 -14.51 -18.82
N ASP A 89 -19.23 -15.56 -18.29
CA ASP A 89 -19.55 -16.77 -19.06
C ASP A 89 -20.83 -17.43 -18.51
N GLY A 90 -21.72 -17.85 -19.42
CA GLY A 90 -22.89 -18.67 -19.07
C GLY A 90 -23.79 -18.11 -17.95
N GLY A 91 -23.89 -16.77 -17.80
CA GLY A 91 -24.67 -16.14 -16.72
C GLY A 91 -23.94 -16.04 -15.38
N THR A 92 -22.65 -16.36 -15.38
CA THR A 92 -21.77 -16.19 -14.21
C THR A 92 -20.76 -15.08 -14.41
N VAL A 93 -20.23 -14.53 -13.31
CA VAL A 93 -19.10 -13.64 -13.26
C VAL A 93 -17.99 -14.26 -12.42
N THR A 94 -16.76 -14.24 -12.95
CA THR A 94 -15.56 -14.72 -12.25
C THR A 94 -14.59 -13.58 -12.09
N ARG A 95 -14.32 -13.19 -10.84
CA ARG A 95 -13.29 -12.17 -10.54
C ARG A 95 -11.92 -12.72 -10.87
N ARG A 96 -11.14 -11.98 -11.68
CA ARG A 96 -9.75 -12.29 -12.01
C ARG A 96 -8.76 -11.32 -11.35
N ALA A 97 -9.15 -10.06 -11.21
CA ALA A 97 -8.26 -9.04 -10.65
C ALA A 97 -8.01 -9.23 -9.16
N VAL A 98 -6.75 -9.11 -8.80
CA VAL A 98 -6.29 -8.99 -7.41
C VAL A 98 -5.46 -7.72 -7.25
N ARG A 99 -5.05 -7.41 -6.02
CA ARG A 99 -4.22 -6.24 -5.74
C ARG A 99 -2.84 -6.42 -6.40
N PRO A 100 -2.38 -5.44 -7.22
CA PRO A 100 -1.18 -5.64 -8.05
C PRO A 100 0.14 -5.52 -7.29
N LEU A 101 0.12 -4.94 -6.09
CA LEU A 101 1.30 -4.83 -5.23
C LEU A 101 0.93 -4.76 -3.75
N ALA A 102 1.88 -5.08 -2.90
CA ALA A 102 1.87 -4.80 -1.47
C ALA A 102 2.91 -3.72 -1.14
N VAL A 103 2.58 -2.82 -0.22
CA VAL A 103 3.53 -1.87 0.35
C VAL A 103 3.90 -2.36 1.75
N ASP A 104 5.19 -2.56 1.99
CA ASP A 104 5.69 -3.04 3.27
C ASP A 104 5.94 -1.87 4.22
N LEU A 105 6.57 -0.78 3.70
CA LEU A 105 6.94 0.37 4.50
C LEU A 105 6.92 1.65 3.65
N ALA A 106 6.38 2.73 4.22
CA ALA A 106 6.54 4.09 3.71
C ALA A 106 7.42 4.90 4.65
N VAL A 107 8.48 5.52 4.13
CA VAL A 107 9.39 6.38 4.89
C VAL A 107 9.26 7.82 4.40
N VAL A 108 8.86 8.72 5.29
CA VAL A 108 8.73 10.15 5.01
C VAL A 108 9.95 10.88 5.58
N ARG A 109 10.72 11.55 4.74
CA ARG A 109 11.78 12.45 5.21
C ARG A 109 11.18 13.79 5.60
N ALA A 110 11.55 14.31 6.76
CA ALA A 110 11.12 15.60 7.26
C ALA A 110 12.24 16.30 8.05
N ALA A 111 12.27 17.62 7.99
CA ALA A 111 13.17 18.43 8.80
C ALA A 111 12.62 18.65 10.23
N ASP A 112 11.29 18.73 10.33
CA ASP A 112 10.55 18.84 11.60
C ASP A 112 9.83 17.53 11.90
N TRP A 113 10.01 17.00 13.09
CA TRP A 113 9.48 15.71 13.48
C TRP A 113 7.95 15.67 13.58
N ARG A 114 7.30 16.76 14.03
CA ARG A 114 5.83 16.82 14.14
C ARG A 114 5.17 16.74 12.77
N THR A 115 5.64 17.55 11.84
CA THR A 115 5.23 17.50 10.44
C THR A 115 5.54 16.10 9.82
N GLY A 116 6.66 15.53 10.18
CA GLY A 116 7.05 14.18 9.74
C GLY A 116 6.07 13.12 10.21
N LEU A 117 5.70 13.12 11.49
CA LEU A 117 4.74 12.18 12.06
C LEU A 117 3.34 12.35 11.44
N GLU A 118 2.88 13.62 11.28
CA GLU A 118 1.60 13.90 10.62
C GLU A 118 1.55 13.28 9.20
N ARG A 119 2.59 13.53 8.40
CA ARG A 119 2.67 13.02 7.02
C ARG A 119 2.80 11.50 6.97
N ALA A 120 3.63 10.91 7.84
CA ALA A 120 3.76 9.47 7.97
C ALA A 120 2.44 8.82 8.42
N GLY A 121 1.68 9.47 9.29
CA GLY A 121 0.37 9.03 9.75
C GLY A 121 -0.64 8.79 8.63
N ARG A 122 -0.53 9.49 7.50
CA ARG A 122 -1.40 9.30 6.32
C ARG A 122 -1.31 7.91 5.71
N PHE A 123 -0.21 7.19 5.95
CA PHE A 123 0.01 5.82 5.47
C PHE A 123 -0.59 4.75 6.40
N ALA A 124 -1.12 5.13 7.56
CA ALA A 124 -1.67 4.20 8.55
C ALA A 124 -2.65 3.15 8.00
N PRO A 125 -3.54 3.48 7.04
CA PRO A 125 -4.47 2.49 6.50
C PRO A 125 -3.86 1.51 5.49
N PHE A 126 -2.59 1.70 5.09
CA PHE A 126 -2.04 1.05 3.89
C PHE A 126 -0.79 0.20 4.15
N CYS A 127 0.09 0.61 5.07
CA CYS A 127 1.36 -0.07 5.31
C CYS A 127 2.00 0.34 6.65
N SER A 128 3.08 -0.32 7.02
CA SER A 128 4.00 0.17 8.05
C SER A 128 4.58 1.52 7.63
N ARG A 129 4.95 2.37 8.58
CA ARG A 129 5.35 3.73 8.31
C ARG A 129 6.44 4.22 9.24
N ALA A 130 7.35 5.02 8.71
CA ALA A 130 8.42 5.63 9.49
C ALA A 130 8.66 7.07 9.05
N VAL A 131 9.26 7.85 9.93
CA VAL A 131 9.82 9.15 9.64
C VAL A 131 11.34 9.06 9.62
N LEU A 132 11.96 9.64 8.61
CA LEU A 132 13.41 9.85 8.54
C LEU A 132 13.70 11.30 8.86
N LEU A 133 14.41 11.51 9.96
CA LEU A 133 14.80 12.82 10.46
C LEU A 133 16.32 13.01 10.34
N ASP A 134 16.74 14.25 10.24
CA ASP A 134 18.10 14.61 10.47
C ASP A 134 18.39 14.58 11.98
N ARG A 135 19.59 14.93 12.39
CA ARG A 135 19.99 14.92 13.81
C ARG A 135 19.07 15.80 14.65
N LEU A 136 18.51 15.25 15.73
CA LEU A 136 17.74 15.98 16.73
C LEU A 136 18.50 16.08 18.05
N PRO A 137 18.34 17.19 18.82
CA PRO A 137 18.75 17.26 20.22
C PRO A 137 18.06 16.17 21.06
N GLY A 138 18.72 15.71 22.13
CA GLY A 138 18.21 14.61 22.96
C GLY A 138 16.76 14.79 23.43
N PRO A 139 16.39 15.93 24.05
CA PRO A 139 15.01 16.14 24.52
C PRO A 139 13.96 16.15 23.42
N GLU A 140 14.29 16.68 22.23
CA GLU A 140 13.40 16.66 21.07
C GLU A 140 13.28 15.22 20.49
N LEU A 141 14.35 14.46 20.51
CA LEU A 141 14.33 13.08 20.08
C LEU A 141 13.45 12.24 21.00
N ASP A 142 13.55 12.41 22.32
CA ASP A 142 12.73 11.69 23.29
C ASP A 142 11.25 12.00 23.10
N ALA A 143 10.88 13.26 22.86
CA ALA A 143 9.52 13.67 22.55
C ALA A 143 9.02 13.06 21.23
N ALA A 144 9.85 13.08 20.19
CA ALA A 144 9.51 12.49 18.89
C ALA A 144 9.30 10.97 18.98
N VAL A 145 10.14 10.27 19.74
CA VAL A 145 10.05 8.82 19.96
C VAL A 145 8.79 8.47 20.75
N MET A 146 8.45 9.24 21.80
CA MET A 146 7.24 9.03 22.59
C MET A 146 5.98 9.16 21.74
N ASP A 147 5.83 10.25 20.99
CA ASP A 147 4.69 10.47 20.11
C ASP A 147 4.62 9.44 18.97
N ALA A 148 5.75 9.13 18.35
CA ALA A 148 5.84 8.15 17.27
C ALA A 148 5.42 6.76 17.75
N SER A 149 5.85 6.35 18.96
CA SER A 149 5.50 5.08 19.59
C SER A 149 3.99 4.92 19.77
N PHE A 150 3.32 5.99 20.23
CA PHE A 150 1.88 5.99 20.39
C PHE A 150 1.12 5.72 19.09
N TYR A 151 1.62 6.26 17.98
CA TYR A 151 1.02 6.06 16.65
C TYR A 151 1.60 4.87 15.87
N GLY A 152 2.54 4.12 16.44
CA GLY A 152 3.20 3.00 15.74
C GLY A 152 4.04 3.42 14.53
N ILE A 153 4.58 4.66 14.56
CA ILE A 153 5.45 5.20 13.51
C ILE A 153 6.90 4.95 13.89
N GLY A 154 7.70 4.39 12.98
CA GLY A 154 9.13 4.23 13.18
C GLY A 154 9.87 5.57 13.15
N VAL A 155 10.97 5.68 13.90
CA VAL A 155 11.86 6.85 13.88
C VAL A 155 13.24 6.42 13.40
N LEU A 156 13.65 6.99 12.30
CA LEU A 156 14.95 6.79 11.66
C LEU A 156 15.73 8.11 11.71
N LEU A 157 17.00 8.05 12.03
CA LEU A 157 17.89 9.20 11.99
C LEU A 157 18.94 9.04 10.88
N SER A 158 19.10 10.11 10.09
CA SER A 158 20.18 10.24 9.13
C SER A 158 21.45 10.75 9.83
N GLY A 159 22.57 10.11 9.58
CA GLY A 159 23.86 10.50 10.14
C GLY A 159 25.00 10.23 9.17
N PRO A 160 26.25 10.61 9.53
CA PRO A 160 27.44 10.40 8.67
C PRO A 160 27.71 8.91 8.36
N ASP A 161 27.31 8.02 9.28
CA ASP A 161 27.47 6.57 9.14
C ASP A 161 26.28 5.88 8.49
N GLY A 162 25.32 6.66 7.93
CA GLY A 162 24.12 6.15 7.30
C GLY A 162 22.84 6.38 8.12
N ILE A 163 21.84 5.54 7.90
CA ILE A 163 20.55 5.63 8.57
C ILE A 163 20.53 4.68 9.78
N ARG A 164 20.16 5.21 10.94
CA ARG A 164 20.01 4.45 12.18
C ARG A 164 18.53 4.40 12.60
N SER A 165 18.04 3.20 12.90
CA SER A 165 16.72 3.05 13.52
C SER A 165 16.80 3.34 15.02
N VAL A 166 15.98 4.29 15.48
CA VAL A 166 15.82 4.64 16.90
C VAL A 166 14.59 3.96 17.47
N LEU A 167 13.51 3.94 16.70
CA LEU A 167 12.27 3.24 17.01
C LEU A 167 11.85 2.45 15.76
N ALA A 168 11.63 1.16 15.92
CA ALA A 168 11.12 0.33 14.84
C ALA A 168 9.64 0.68 14.57
N PRO A 169 9.20 0.74 13.30
CA PRO A 169 7.80 0.92 12.99
C PRO A 169 6.97 -0.30 13.44
N ALA A 170 5.74 -0.04 13.87
CA ALA A 170 4.81 -1.12 14.13
C ALA A 170 4.47 -1.87 12.84
N GLU A 171 4.35 -3.20 12.93
CA GLU A 171 3.93 -4.03 11.82
C GLU A 171 2.50 -3.66 11.39
N TYR A 172 2.32 -3.46 10.09
CA TYR A 172 0.98 -3.27 9.53
C TYR A 172 0.28 -4.61 9.35
N ARG A 173 -0.82 -4.80 10.07
CA ARG A 173 -1.68 -5.98 9.98
C ARG A 173 -3.08 -5.56 9.54
N PRO A 174 -3.42 -5.69 8.25
CA PRO A 174 -4.74 -5.34 7.77
C PRO A 174 -5.78 -6.29 8.38
N GLN A 175 -6.78 -5.76 9.06
CA GLN A 175 -7.89 -6.56 9.60
C GLN A 175 -8.85 -7.03 8.50
N ARG A 176 -8.91 -6.29 7.39
CA ARG A 176 -9.73 -6.60 6.22
C ARG A 176 -9.13 -5.97 4.96
N HIS A 177 -9.43 -6.55 3.83
CA HIS A 177 -9.16 -5.93 2.53
C HIS A 177 -10.20 -4.83 2.28
N THR A 178 -9.74 -3.62 1.94
CA THR A 178 -10.61 -2.48 1.67
C THR A 178 -10.39 -1.96 0.25
N ALA A 179 -11.45 -1.38 -0.34
CA ALA A 179 -11.35 -0.71 -1.64
C ALA A 179 -10.33 0.44 -1.61
N ALA A 180 -10.21 1.15 -0.48
CA ALA A 180 -9.23 2.21 -0.31
C ALA A 180 -7.78 1.69 -0.39
N ALA A 181 -7.48 0.55 0.26
CA ALA A 181 -6.16 -0.06 0.19
C ALA A 181 -5.84 -0.61 -1.21
N TRP A 182 -6.85 -1.13 -1.90
CA TRP A 182 -6.68 -1.58 -3.28
C TRP A 182 -6.47 -0.39 -4.23
N HIS A 183 -7.30 0.65 -4.13
CA HIS A 183 -7.15 1.88 -4.91
C HIS A 183 -5.77 2.54 -4.72
N PHE A 184 -5.28 2.56 -3.48
CA PHE A 184 -3.93 3.02 -3.17
C PHE A 184 -2.86 2.19 -3.91
N ALA A 185 -2.98 0.86 -3.89
CA ALA A 185 -2.08 -0.04 -4.60
C ALA A 185 -2.14 0.15 -6.12
N GLU A 186 -3.33 0.35 -6.71
CA GLU A 186 -3.50 0.66 -8.14
C GLU A 186 -2.78 1.95 -8.53
N GLY A 187 -2.93 3.00 -7.71
CA GLY A 187 -2.29 4.28 -7.96
C GLY A 187 -0.77 4.25 -7.88
N LEU A 188 -0.20 3.37 -7.04
CA LEU A 188 1.24 3.13 -6.97
C LEU A 188 1.72 2.28 -8.14
N TYR A 189 1.03 1.18 -8.42
CA TYR A 189 1.39 0.26 -9.49
C TYR A 189 1.49 0.97 -10.85
N GLU A 190 0.57 1.89 -11.15
CA GLU A 190 0.60 2.70 -12.38
C GLU A 190 1.89 3.52 -12.55
N ARG A 191 2.53 3.90 -11.44
CA ARG A 191 3.75 4.73 -11.44
C ARG A 191 5.03 3.93 -11.36
N LEU A 192 4.93 2.65 -11.02
CA LEU A 192 6.08 1.77 -10.74
C LEU A 192 6.33 0.72 -11.82
N ARG A 193 5.35 0.52 -12.70
CA ARG A 193 5.46 -0.42 -13.84
C ARG A 193 6.20 0.17 -15.05
#